data_786299fe897f5a3d61d961c9d06f59cc
#
_entry.id   786299fe897f5a3d61d961c9d06f59cc
#
_cell.length_a   1.000
_cell.length_b   1.000
_cell.length_c   1.000
_cell.angle_alpha   90.00
_cell.angle_beta   90.00
_cell.angle_gamma   90.00
#
_symmetry.space_group_name_H-M   'P 1'
#
loop_
_entity.id
_entity.type
_entity.pdbx_description
1 polymer ?
#
loop_
_entity_poly.entity_id
_entity_poly.type
_entity_poly.pdbx_seq_one_letter_code
_entity_poly.pdbx_strand_id
1 'polypeptide(L)'
;PSAQHADDTDLLAGLTGVAGLVAGARGVVDLLADVAEFAVRAIPAVDGAGVALLCPRGPGPRVQTFSATAEFVNDIDRAQYCELYEGPCLTAMETGATTVSGSLGSDPRWPHFGGRVARMAVHSALSLPLIVGDDVTGAINAYAHARNAFDDRAVALGSQFASTAAVSVYNAQLLADARERTERLQRALASRAIIDQAIGILRSRSGSSSDEAFDKLRRMSQADNVKLAVVAGRLVDETVRRAKARHRP
;
A
#
# COMPACT_ATOMS: atom_id res chain seq x y z
N PRO A 1 -31.75 -12.98 -21.08
CA PRO A 1 -30.78 -13.31 -20.06
C PRO A 1 -31.36 -12.85 -18.71
N SER A 2 -31.42 -13.78 -17.74
CA SER A 2 -31.88 -13.44 -16.40
C SER A 2 -30.86 -12.50 -15.74
N ALA A 3 -31.27 -11.66 -14.79
CA ALA A 3 -30.37 -10.79 -14.01
C ALA A 3 -29.18 -11.59 -13.44
N GLN A 4 -29.44 -12.82 -13.00
CA GLN A 4 -28.42 -13.77 -12.57
C GLN A 4 -27.30 -14.03 -13.57
N HIS A 5 -27.62 -14.13 -14.84
CA HIS A 5 -26.62 -14.41 -15.89
C HIS A 5 -25.77 -13.18 -16.19
N ALA A 6 -26.32 -11.97 -16.03
CA ALA A 6 -25.56 -10.72 -16.13
C ALA A 6 -24.56 -10.61 -14.97
N ASP A 7 -25.02 -10.81 -13.73
CA ASP A 7 -24.15 -10.76 -12.54
C ASP A 7 -22.99 -11.76 -12.61
N ASP A 8 -23.25 -13.00 -13.08
CA ASP A 8 -22.19 -14.01 -13.23
C ASP A 8 -21.17 -13.63 -14.32
N THR A 9 -21.62 -12.96 -15.39
CA THR A 9 -20.73 -12.44 -16.45
C THR A 9 -19.87 -11.29 -15.93
N ASP A 10 -20.48 -10.39 -15.16
CA ASP A 10 -19.78 -9.24 -14.57
C ASP A 10 -18.76 -9.68 -13.52
N LEU A 11 -19.10 -10.67 -12.69
CA LEU A 11 -18.15 -11.29 -11.78
C LEU A 11 -16.96 -11.89 -12.53
N LEU A 12 -17.22 -12.67 -13.58
CA LEU A 12 -16.16 -13.32 -14.38
C LEU A 12 -15.25 -12.28 -15.03
N ALA A 13 -15.81 -11.18 -15.53
CA ALA A 13 -15.04 -10.06 -16.07
C ALA A 13 -14.17 -9.40 -14.99
N GLY A 14 -14.74 -9.18 -13.78
CA GLY A 14 -14.01 -8.64 -12.64
C GLY A 14 -12.87 -9.56 -12.19
N LEU A 15 -13.13 -10.86 -12.04
CA LEU A 15 -12.11 -11.86 -11.69
C LEU A 15 -10.99 -11.94 -12.73
N THR A 16 -11.34 -11.91 -14.01
CA THR A 16 -10.35 -11.93 -15.11
C THR A 16 -9.51 -10.65 -15.09
N GLY A 17 -10.15 -9.50 -14.81
CA GLY A 17 -9.48 -8.22 -14.68
C GLY A 17 -8.45 -8.25 -13.55
N VAL A 18 -8.85 -8.68 -12.36
CA VAL A 18 -7.96 -8.76 -11.18
C VAL A 18 -6.84 -9.78 -11.40
N ALA A 19 -7.13 -10.94 -11.98
CA ALA A 19 -6.12 -11.95 -12.28
C ALA A 19 -5.11 -11.48 -13.34
N GLY A 20 -5.53 -10.59 -14.24
CA GLY A 20 -4.67 -9.98 -15.26
C GLY A 20 -3.82 -8.80 -14.75
N LEU A 21 -4.05 -8.34 -13.52
CA LEU A 21 -3.24 -7.28 -12.92
C LEU A 21 -1.84 -7.81 -12.62
N VAL A 22 -0.90 -7.50 -13.52
CA VAL A 22 0.50 -7.87 -13.35
C VAL A 22 1.13 -6.96 -12.29
N ALA A 23 1.38 -7.52 -11.12
CA ALA A 23 2.13 -6.86 -10.06
C ALA A 23 3.54 -6.52 -10.58
N GLY A 24 3.76 -5.32 -11.06
CA GLY A 24 5.10 -4.96 -11.51
C GLY A 24 5.21 -3.73 -12.40
N ALA A 25 4.18 -3.37 -13.12
CA ALA A 25 4.16 -2.18 -13.96
C ALA A 25 3.67 -0.93 -13.23
N ARG A 26 2.86 -1.11 -12.16
CA ARG A 26 2.22 -0.04 -11.38
C ARG A 26 2.49 -0.23 -9.88
N GLY A 27 2.35 0.84 -9.12
CA GLY A 27 2.46 0.80 -7.66
C GLY A 27 1.30 0.06 -6.99
N VAL A 28 1.45 -0.30 -5.71
CA VAL A 28 0.39 -0.96 -4.93
C VAL A 28 -0.89 -0.10 -4.91
N VAL A 29 -0.77 1.21 -4.81
CA VAL A 29 -1.92 2.14 -4.77
C VAL A 29 -2.74 2.07 -6.06
N ASP A 30 -2.09 2.03 -7.22
CA ASP A 30 -2.76 1.92 -8.51
C ASP A 30 -3.49 0.56 -8.63
N LEU A 31 -2.85 -0.51 -8.13
CA LEU A 31 -3.48 -1.82 -8.07
C LEU A 31 -4.74 -1.82 -7.20
N LEU A 32 -4.71 -1.15 -6.05
CA LEU A 32 -5.89 -1.05 -5.18
C LEU A 32 -7.02 -0.27 -5.86
N ALA A 33 -6.70 0.77 -6.63
CA ALA A 33 -7.68 1.51 -7.41
C ALA A 33 -8.35 0.61 -8.47
N ASP A 34 -7.55 -0.15 -9.23
CA ASP A 34 -8.05 -1.10 -10.21
C ASP A 34 -8.95 -2.17 -9.56
N VAL A 35 -8.55 -2.73 -8.39
CA VAL A 35 -9.35 -3.69 -7.63
C VAL A 35 -10.68 -3.08 -7.16
N ALA A 36 -10.66 -1.84 -6.68
CA ALA A 36 -11.89 -1.14 -6.27
C ALA A 36 -12.85 -0.94 -7.45
N GLU A 37 -12.33 -0.55 -8.62
CA GLU A 37 -13.14 -0.41 -9.83
C GLU A 37 -13.72 -1.74 -10.34
N PHE A 38 -12.95 -2.82 -10.24
CA PHE A 38 -13.47 -4.15 -10.57
C PHE A 38 -14.54 -4.62 -9.56
N ALA A 39 -14.38 -4.28 -8.27
CA ALA A 39 -15.38 -4.59 -7.25
C ALA A 39 -16.74 -3.93 -7.55
N VAL A 40 -16.74 -2.66 -8.00
CA VAL A 40 -17.99 -1.97 -8.40
C VAL A 40 -18.72 -2.70 -9.54
N ARG A 41 -17.96 -3.32 -10.45
CA ARG A 41 -18.56 -4.07 -11.58
C ARG A 41 -18.96 -5.49 -11.21
N ALA A 42 -18.18 -6.14 -10.35
CA ALA A 42 -18.38 -7.55 -9.99
C ALA A 42 -19.44 -7.78 -8.92
N ILE A 43 -19.73 -6.78 -8.09
CA ILE A 43 -20.66 -6.91 -6.96
C ILE A 43 -21.94 -6.12 -7.29
N PRO A 44 -23.11 -6.77 -7.29
CA PRO A 44 -24.37 -6.09 -7.58
C PRO A 44 -24.69 -4.96 -6.60
N ALA A 45 -25.37 -3.93 -7.10
CA ALA A 45 -25.87 -2.79 -6.35
C ALA A 45 -24.84 -1.90 -5.67
N VAL A 46 -23.57 -1.96 -6.07
CA VAL A 46 -22.48 -1.11 -5.55
C VAL A 46 -22.50 0.24 -6.26
N ASP A 47 -22.61 1.34 -5.50
CA ASP A 47 -22.46 2.72 -6.01
C ASP A 47 -21.02 3.22 -5.92
N GLY A 48 -20.21 2.65 -5.05
CA GLY A 48 -18.79 2.93 -4.93
C GLY A 48 -18.08 1.93 -4.04
N ALA A 49 -16.80 1.71 -4.30
CA ALA A 49 -15.98 0.77 -3.56
C ALA A 49 -14.63 1.36 -3.16
N GLY A 50 -14.10 0.88 -2.05
CA GLY A 50 -12.76 1.15 -1.58
C GLY A 50 -12.01 -0.14 -1.24
N VAL A 51 -10.69 -0.07 -1.26
CA VAL A 51 -9.82 -1.17 -0.82
C VAL A 51 -8.83 -0.60 0.17
N ALA A 52 -8.74 -1.22 1.33
CA ALA A 52 -7.82 -0.84 2.39
C ALA A 52 -6.86 -1.97 2.73
N LEU A 53 -5.59 -1.64 2.95
CA LEU A 53 -4.56 -2.57 3.38
C LEU A 53 -4.15 -2.32 4.82
N LEU A 54 -3.95 -3.40 5.55
CA LEU A 54 -3.44 -3.36 6.91
C LEU A 54 -1.94 -3.12 6.94
N CYS A 55 -1.50 -2.39 7.97
CA CYS A 55 -0.09 -2.33 8.33
C CYS A 55 0.35 -3.69 8.89
N PRO A 56 1.38 -4.34 8.33
CA PRO A 56 1.78 -5.70 8.75
C PRO A 56 2.38 -5.76 10.17
N ARG A 57 2.54 -4.62 10.86
CA ARG A 57 3.17 -4.55 12.21
C ARG A 57 2.49 -3.50 13.07
N GLY A 58 1.79 -3.95 14.12
CA GLY A 58 1.22 -3.07 15.14
C GLY A 58 0.08 -3.74 15.91
N PRO A 59 -0.26 -3.25 17.10
CA PRO A 59 -1.43 -3.72 17.82
C PRO A 59 -2.71 -3.18 17.16
N GLY A 60 -3.59 -4.07 16.75
CA GLY A 60 -4.89 -3.78 16.13
C GLY A 60 -4.83 -3.43 14.63
N PRO A 61 -5.99 -3.39 13.96
CA PRO A 61 -6.09 -3.11 12.55
C PRO A 61 -5.75 -1.64 12.27
N ARG A 62 -4.55 -1.40 11.75
CA ARG A 62 -4.13 -0.08 11.25
C ARG A 62 -4.07 -0.12 9.75
N VAL A 63 -4.87 0.72 9.11
CA VAL A 63 -4.83 0.90 7.66
C VAL A 63 -3.57 1.65 7.28
N GLN A 64 -2.75 1.03 6.44
CA GLN A 64 -1.51 1.60 5.91
C GLN A 64 -1.78 2.46 4.67
N THR A 65 -2.64 1.97 3.80
CA THR A 65 -3.00 2.63 2.54
C THR A 65 -4.40 2.19 2.13
N PHE A 66 -5.10 3.07 1.45
CA PHE A 66 -6.41 2.77 0.88
C PHE A 66 -6.60 3.52 -0.43
N SER A 67 -7.49 3.01 -1.26
CA SER A 67 -7.91 3.61 -2.53
C SER A 67 -9.43 3.49 -2.67
N ALA A 68 -10.04 4.43 -3.35
CA ALA A 68 -11.50 4.52 -3.51
C ALA A 68 -11.88 4.94 -4.92
N THR A 69 -13.03 4.46 -5.41
CA THR A 69 -13.56 4.76 -6.74
C THR A 69 -14.26 6.12 -6.84
N ALA A 70 -14.66 6.69 -5.70
CA ALA A 70 -15.42 7.93 -5.64
C ALA A 70 -15.07 8.75 -4.38
N GLU A 71 -15.32 10.05 -4.43
CA GLU A 71 -15.01 10.98 -3.33
C GLU A 71 -15.78 10.61 -2.05
N PHE A 72 -17.07 10.28 -2.17
CA PHE A 72 -17.86 9.87 -1.00
C PHE A 72 -17.32 8.63 -0.29
N VAL A 73 -16.72 7.69 -1.04
CA VAL A 73 -16.05 6.50 -0.48
C VAL A 73 -14.81 6.90 0.29
N ASN A 74 -14.00 7.81 -0.28
CA ASN A 74 -12.83 8.37 0.41
C ASN A 74 -13.21 9.04 1.74
N ASP A 75 -14.29 9.80 1.75
CA ASP A 75 -14.76 10.50 2.95
C ASP A 75 -15.25 9.51 4.02
N ILE A 76 -15.94 8.44 3.61
CA ILE A 76 -16.37 7.37 4.51
C ILE A 76 -15.15 6.63 5.08
N ASP A 77 -14.21 6.24 4.24
CA ASP A 77 -13.03 5.50 4.64
C ASP A 77 -12.13 6.34 5.55
N ARG A 78 -12.01 7.65 5.28
CA ARG A 78 -11.31 8.58 6.17
C ARG A 78 -11.99 8.68 7.54
N ALA A 79 -13.31 8.80 7.58
CA ALA A 79 -14.06 8.81 8.83
C ALA A 79 -13.82 7.52 9.63
N GLN A 80 -13.79 6.38 8.95
CA GLN A 80 -13.61 5.07 9.57
C GLN A 80 -12.18 4.86 10.09
N TYR A 81 -11.15 5.20 9.31
CA TYR A 81 -9.77 4.86 9.64
C TYR A 81 -9.01 5.95 10.40
N CYS A 82 -9.36 7.22 10.20
CA CYS A 82 -8.59 8.34 10.72
C CYS A 82 -9.30 9.13 11.82
N GLU A 83 -10.65 9.15 11.83
CA GLU A 83 -11.39 10.01 12.73
C GLU A 83 -12.05 9.22 13.88
N LEU A 84 -12.79 8.15 13.56
CA LEU A 84 -13.66 7.46 14.51
C LEU A 84 -13.10 6.11 14.97
N TYR A 85 -12.28 5.47 14.15
CA TYR A 85 -11.76 4.11 14.39
C TYR A 85 -12.89 3.09 14.63
N GLU A 86 -13.99 3.27 13.91
CA GLU A 86 -15.23 2.52 14.04
C GLU A 86 -15.84 2.32 12.65
N GLY A 87 -16.35 1.11 12.35
CA GLY A 87 -17.02 0.85 11.11
C GLY A 87 -16.91 -0.59 10.60
N PRO A 88 -17.66 -0.90 9.52
CA PRO A 88 -17.77 -2.26 9.00
C PRO A 88 -16.45 -2.84 8.48
N CYS A 89 -15.59 -2.01 7.88
CA CYS A 89 -14.29 -2.46 7.39
C CYS A 89 -13.36 -2.89 8.53
N LEU A 90 -13.28 -2.09 9.59
CA LEU A 90 -12.46 -2.43 10.75
C LEU A 90 -12.95 -3.73 11.39
N THR A 91 -14.29 -3.89 11.55
CA THR A 91 -14.87 -5.11 12.04
C THR A 91 -14.57 -6.32 11.16
N ALA A 92 -14.64 -6.18 9.83
CA ALA A 92 -14.30 -7.25 8.90
C ALA A 92 -12.80 -7.64 9.00
N MET A 93 -11.93 -6.66 9.14
CA MET A 93 -10.49 -6.89 9.30
C MET A 93 -10.14 -7.52 10.65
N GLU A 94 -10.83 -7.14 11.72
CA GLU A 94 -10.61 -7.70 13.07
C GLU A 94 -11.08 -9.13 13.20
N THR A 95 -12.25 -9.42 12.60
CA THR A 95 -12.91 -10.73 12.76
C THR A 95 -12.53 -11.73 11.67
N GLY A 96 -11.98 -11.27 10.54
CA GLY A 96 -11.79 -12.09 9.34
C GLY A 96 -13.12 -12.54 8.70
N ALA A 97 -14.24 -11.90 9.05
CA ALA A 97 -15.55 -12.25 8.55
C ALA A 97 -16.19 -11.14 7.73
N THR A 98 -16.91 -11.54 6.67
CA THR A 98 -17.71 -10.59 5.89
C THR A 98 -18.69 -9.85 6.78
N THR A 99 -18.73 -8.54 6.65
CA THR A 99 -19.57 -7.66 7.47
C THR A 99 -20.54 -6.90 6.57
N VAL A 100 -21.83 -7.05 6.85
CA VAL A 100 -22.91 -6.40 6.10
C VAL A 100 -23.71 -5.47 7.01
N SER A 101 -24.08 -4.31 6.49
CA SER A 101 -25.07 -3.41 7.09
C SER A 101 -26.08 -2.98 6.04
N GLY A 102 -27.35 -3.20 6.29
CA GLY A 102 -28.44 -2.72 5.42
C GLY A 102 -28.88 -1.30 5.74
N SER A 103 -28.48 -0.75 6.88
CA SER A 103 -28.79 0.62 7.29
C SER A 103 -27.73 1.16 8.26
N LEU A 104 -26.65 1.67 7.73
CA LEU A 104 -25.52 2.19 8.51
C LEU A 104 -25.95 3.19 9.59
N GLY A 105 -26.88 4.11 9.26
CA GLY A 105 -27.34 5.14 10.20
C GLY A 105 -28.11 4.64 11.41
N SER A 106 -28.58 3.40 11.40
CA SER A 106 -29.31 2.75 12.49
C SER A 106 -28.64 1.47 13.02
N ASP A 107 -27.44 1.18 12.54
CA ASP A 107 -26.71 -0.02 12.96
C ASP A 107 -26.06 0.21 14.33
N PRO A 108 -26.50 -0.54 15.38
CA PRO A 108 -26.00 -0.33 16.73
C PRO A 108 -24.52 -0.72 16.92
N ARG A 109 -23.95 -1.45 15.98
CA ARG A 109 -22.53 -1.85 16.05
C ARG A 109 -21.58 -0.65 15.92
N TRP A 110 -22.01 0.40 15.20
CA TRP A 110 -21.16 1.57 14.91
C TRP A 110 -21.97 2.88 15.08
N PRO A 111 -22.31 3.28 16.32
CA PRO A 111 -23.20 4.41 16.56
C PRO A 111 -22.65 5.76 16.11
N HIS A 112 -21.33 5.97 16.24
CA HIS A 112 -20.69 7.22 15.82
C HIS A 112 -20.46 7.26 14.30
N PHE A 113 -19.97 6.17 13.73
CA PHE A 113 -19.75 6.01 12.30
C PHE A 113 -21.06 6.08 11.52
N GLY A 114 -22.09 5.32 11.93
CA GLY A 114 -23.38 5.30 11.28
C GLY A 114 -24.03 6.67 11.19
N GLY A 115 -23.99 7.44 12.28
CA GLY A 115 -24.50 8.82 12.32
C GLY A 115 -23.75 9.77 11.39
N ARG A 116 -22.46 9.55 11.17
CA ARG A 116 -21.63 10.33 10.24
C ARG A 116 -22.01 10.01 8.78
N VAL A 117 -22.04 8.74 8.43
CA VAL A 117 -22.27 8.24 7.07
C VAL A 117 -23.69 8.47 6.58
N ALA A 118 -24.68 8.38 7.47
CA ALA A 118 -26.08 8.69 7.12
C ALA A 118 -26.28 10.10 6.54
N ARG A 119 -25.46 11.06 6.96
CA ARG A 119 -25.46 12.43 6.39
C ARG A 119 -24.87 12.53 4.98
N MET A 120 -24.15 11.50 4.53
CA MET A 120 -23.60 11.38 3.19
C MET A 120 -24.55 10.65 2.23
N ALA A 121 -25.79 10.37 2.67
CA ALA A 121 -26.81 9.60 1.94
C ALA A 121 -26.38 8.19 1.54
N VAL A 122 -25.42 7.60 2.24
CA VAL A 122 -25.01 6.20 2.07
C VAL A 122 -25.64 5.36 3.17
N HIS A 123 -26.35 4.31 2.77
CA HIS A 123 -27.17 3.53 3.69
C HIS A 123 -26.69 2.11 3.88
N SER A 124 -26.15 1.46 2.87
CA SER A 124 -25.67 0.07 2.98
C SER A 124 -24.17 -0.03 2.81
N ALA A 125 -23.57 -0.97 3.53
CA ALA A 125 -22.19 -1.35 3.38
C ALA A 125 -22.03 -2.88 3.37
N LEU A 126 -21.07 -3.33 2.54
CA LEU A 126 -20.55 -4.70 2.51
C LEU A 126 -19.03 -4.63 2.59
N SER A 127 -18.46 -5.09 3.69
CA SER A 127 -17.00 -5.16 3.89
C SER A 127 -16.53 -6.61 3.85
N LEU A 128 -15.60 -6.87 2.95
CA LEU A 128 -15.11 -8.19 2.56
C LEU A 128 -13.63 -8.29 2.93
N PRO A 129 -13.23 -9.10 3.91
CA PRO A 129 -11.82 -9.22 4.28
C PRO A 129 -11.00 -9.86 3.15
N LEU A 130 -9.81 -9.35 2.94
CA LEU A 130 -8.80 -9.93 2.05
C LEU A 130 -7.93 -10.88 2.86
N ILE A 131 -8.14 -12.18 2.69
CA ILE A 131 -7.50 -13.23 3.48
C ILE A 131 -6.56 -14.03 2.59
N VAL A 132 -5.32 -14.22 3.06
CA VAL A 132 -4.33 -15.09 2.42
C VAL A 132 -3.75 -16.04 3.48
N GLY A 133 -4.01 -17.35 3.34
CA GLY A 133 -3.77 -18.30 4.41
C GLY A 133 -4.68 -18.01 5.60
N ASP A 134 -4.08 -17.78 6.77
CA ASP A 134 -4.80 -17.44 7.99
C ASP A 134 -4.74 -15.93 8.32
N ASP A 135 -4.07 -15.14 7.47
CA ASP A 135 -3.83 -13.73 7.73
C ASP A 135 -4.82 -12.82 6.97
N VAL A 136 -5.41 -11.86 7.67
CA VAL A 136 -6.16 -10.76 7.06
C VAL A 136 -5.17 -9.68 6.64
N THR A 137 -5.09 -9.41 5.33
CA THR A 137 -4.18 -8.43 4.74
C THR A 137 -4.82 -7.08 4.49
N GLY A 138 -6.15 -7.03 4.48
CA GLY A 138 -6.93 -5.83 4.20
C GLY A 138 -8.41 -6.14 4.07
N ALA A 139 -9.17 -5.23 3.46
CA ALA A 139 -10.56 -5.45 3.10
C ALA A 139 -10.98 -4.64 1.86
N ILE A 140 -11.99 -5.14 1.16
CA ILE A 140 -12.75 -4.40 0.16
C ILE A 140 -14.03 -3.89 0.83
N ASN A 141 -14.34 -2.62 0.62
CA ASN A 141 -15.58 -2.01 1.08
C ASN A 141 -16.45 -1.66 -0.12
N ALA A 142 -17.65 -2.13 -0.15
CA ALA A 142 -18.67 -1.74 -1.11
C ALA A 142 -19.77 -0.95 -0.39
N TYR A 143 -20.17 0.17 -0.98
CA TYR A 143 -21.18 1.07 -0.42
C TYR A 143 -22.31 1.29 -1.39
N ALA A 144 -23.52 1.47 -0.86
CA ALA A 144 -24.70 1.78 -1.65
C ALA A 144 -25.56 2.87 -0.99
N HIS A 145 -26.15 3.71 -1.84
CA HIS A 145 -27.13 4.73 -1.44
C HIS A 145 -28.46 4.10 -1.06
N ALA A 146 -28.79 2.94 -1.63
CA ALA A 146 -29.99 2.20 -1.27
C ALA A 146 -29.85 1.49 0.08
N ARG A 147 -30.97 1.36 0.80
CA ARG A 147 -31.03 0.52 2.00
C ARG A 147 -31.16 -0.95 1.60
N ASN A 148 -30.58 -1.86 2.42
CA ASN A 148 -30.61 -3.30 2.19
C ASN A 148 -30.17 -3.68 0.76
N ALA A 149 -29.15 -2.97 0.24
CA ALA A 149 -28.68 -3.16 -1.13
C ALA A 149 -27.95 -4.50 -1.35
N PHE A 150 -27.34 -5.04 -0.31
CA PHE A 150 -26.51 -6.24 -0.40
C PHE A 150 -27.26 -7.46 0.15
N ASP A 151 -27.86 -8.22 -0.75
CA ASP A 151 -28.49 -9.51 -0.46
C ASP A 151 -27.45 -10.64 -0.37
N ASP A 152 -27.92 -11.86 -0.08
CA ASP A 152 -27.07 -13.05 0.04
C ASP A 152 -26.26 -13.31 -1.25
N ARG A 153 -26.83 -12.96 -2.43
CA ARG A 153 -26.16 -13.12 -3.70
C ARG A 153 -25.01 -12.11 -3.85
N ALA A 154 -25.25 -10.84 -3.55
CA ALA A 154 -24.20 -9.82 -3.56
C ALA A 154 -23.05 -10.18 -2.60
N VAL A 155 -23.38 -10.70 -1.43
CA VAL A 155 -22.41 -11.21 -0.45
C VAL A 155 -21.60 -12.38 -1.01
N ALA A 156 -22.25 -13.34 -1.65
CA ALA A 156 -21.59 -14.52 -2.22
C ALA A 156 -20.62 -14.13 -3.36
N LEU A 157 -21.08 -13.30 -4.31
CA LEU A 157 -20.26 -12.82 -5.44
C LEU A 157 -19.11 -11.95 -4.93
N GLY A 158 -19.37 -11.05 -4.00
CA GLY A 158 -18.35 -10.21 -3.37
C GLY A 158 -17.28 -11.03 -2.65
N SER A 159 -17.68 -12.06 -1.90
CA SER A 159 -16.73 -12.95 -1.20
C SER A 159 -15.85 -13.73 -2.17
N GLN A 160 -16.41 -14.21 -3.27
CA GLN A 160 -15.65 -14.88 -4.32
C GLN A 160 -14.66 -13.92 -5.00
N PHE A 161 -15.09 -12.70 -5.29
CA PHE A 161 -14.22 -11.64 -5.83
C PHE A 161 -13.09 -11.31 -4.86
N ALA A 162 -13.39 -11.06 -3.57
CA ALA A 162 -12.43 -10.72 -2.54
C ALA A 162 -11.37 -11.81 -2.34
N SER A 163 -11.74 -13.07 -2.43
CA SER A 163 -10.80 -14.21 -2.35
C SER A 163 -9.75 -14.16 -3.47
N THR A 164 -10.15 -13.84 -4.69
CA THR A 164 -9.21 -13.71 -5.83
C THR A 164 -8.38 -12.44 -5.72
N ALA A 165 -9.01 -11.33 -5.35
CA ALA A 165 -8.35 -10.05 -5.17
C ALA A 165 -7.27 -10.11 -4.06
N ALA A 166 -7.54 -10.84 -2.97
CA ALA A 166 -6.61 -11.03 -1.86
C ALA A 166 -5.26 -11.57 -2.33
N VAL A 167 -5.27 -12.60 -3.17
CA VAL A 167 -4.04 -13.21 -3.71
C VAL A 167 -3.29 -12.22 -4.60
N SER A 168 -3.98 -11.49 -5.46
CA SER A 168 -3.36 -10.52 -6.37
C SER A 168 -2.72 -9.36 -5.59
N VAL A 169 -3.43 -8.82 -4.62
CA VAL A 169 -2.96 -7.72 -3.76
C VAL A 169 -1.78 -8.16 -2.90
N TYR A 170 -1.86 -9.33 -2.28
CA TYR A 170 -0.77 -9.89 -1.47
C TYR A 170 0.51 -10.09 -2.28
N ASN A 171 0.41 -10.67 -3.48
CA ASN A 171 1.56 -10.86 -4.36
C ASN A 171 2.18 -9.52 -4.78
N ALA A 172 1.37 -8.50 -5.03
CA ALA A 172 1.85 -7.17 -5.35
C ALA A 172 2.60 -6.51 -4.18
N GLN A 173 2.08 -6.64 -2.96
CA GLN A 173 2.76 -6.17 -1.75
C GLN A 173 4.10 -6.88 -1.54
N LEU A 174 4.11 -8.20 -1.66
CA LEU A 174 5.32 -9.00 -1.50
C LEU A 174 6.41 -8.58 -2.49
N LEU A 175 6.02 -8.35 -3.75
CA LEU A 175 6.94 -7.90 -4.79
C LEU A 175 7.44 -6.46 -4.53
N ALA A 176 6.57 -5.55 -4.09
CA ALA A 176 6.95 -4.19 -3.74
C ALA A 176 7.96 -4.17 -2.57
N ASP A 177 7.70 -4.94 -1.53
CA ASP A 177 8.60 -5.09 -0.38
C ASP A 177 9.97 -5.68 -0.79
N ALA A 178 9.97 -6.70 -1.65
CA ALA A 178 11.20 -7.30 -2.14
C ALA A 178 12.04 -6.30 -2.95
N ARG A 179 11.39 -5.49 -3.80
CA ARG A 179 12.04 -4.43 -4.58
C ARG A 179 12.64 -3.36 -3.67
N GLU A 180 11.87 -2.86 -2.71
CA GLU A 180 12.36 -1.85 -1.76
C GLU A 180 13.59 -2.35 -0.98
N ARG A 181 13.55 -3.61 -0.52
CA ARG A 181 14.71 -4.23 0.15
C ARG A 181 15.92 -4.31 -0.76
N THR A 182 15.73 -4.71 -2.01
CA THR A 182 16.81 -4.81 -3.00
C THR A 182 17.43 -3.44 -3.28
N GLU A 183 16.62 -2.41 -3.51
CA GLU A 183 17.11 -1.06 -3.72
C GLU A 183 17.84 -0.49 -2.51
N ARG A 184 17.35 -0.81 -1.31
CA ARG A 184 18.01 -0.40 -0.06
C ARG A 184 19.38 -1.05 0.07
N LEU A 185 19.49 -2.35 -0.22
CA LEU A 185 20.76 -3.06 -0.22
C LEU A 185 21.72 -2.53 -1.28
N GLN A 186 21.27 -2.30 -2.50
CA GLN A 186 22.10 -1.73 -3.57
C GLN A 186 22.62 -0.35 -3.19
N ARG A 187 21.78 0.52 -2.61
CA ARG A 187 22.21 1.84 -2.12
C ARG A 187 23.25 1.74 -1.01
N ALA A 188 23.10 0.77 -0.09
CA ALA A 188 24.07 0.55 0.97
C ALA A 188 25.42 0.06 0.42
N LEU A 189 25.41 -0.88 -0.53
CA LEU A 189 26.63 -1.38 -1.19
C LEU A 189 27.34 -0.28 -1.99
N ALA A 190 26.60 0.51 -2.77
CA ALA A 190 27.16 1.64 -3.51
C ALA A 190 27.77 2.69 -2.57
N SER A 191 27.10 2.99 -1.46
CA SER A 191 27.61 3.90 -0.44
C SER A 191 28.91 3.38 0.19
N ARG A 192 28.98 2.09 0.48
CA ARG A 192 30.19 1.46 1.04
C ARG A 192 31.34 1.53 0.06
N ALA A 193 31.12 1.19 -1.21
CA ALA A 193 32.17 1.22 -2.24
C ALA A 193 32.78 2.64 -2.38
N ILE A 194 31.95 3.69 -2.39
CA ILE A 194 32.42 5.09 -2.45
C ILE A 194 33.20 5.47 -1.19
N ILE A 195 32.76 5.03 -0.01
CA ILE A 195 33.46 5.29 1.25
C ILE A 195 34.82 4.59 1.24
N ASP A 196 34.91 3.35 0.81
CA ASP A 196 36.17 2.58 0.73
C ASP A 196 37.16 3.22 -0.26
N GLN A 197 36.67 3.72 -1.41
CA GLN A 197 37.50 4.51 -2.37
C GLN A 197 38.03 5.79 -1.72
N ALA A 198 37.19 6.54 -1.00
CA ALA A 198 37.62 7.77 -0.33
C ALA A 198 38.65 7.48 0.77
N ILE A 199 38.46 6.39 1.53
CA ILE A 199 39.46 5.93 2.52
C ILE A 199 40.77 5.61 1.82
N GLY A 200 40.77 4.90 0.71
CA GLY A 200 41.96 4.60 -0.09
C GLY A 200 42.70 5.87 -0.54
N ILE A 201 41.97 6.88 -1.00
CA ILE A 201 42.51 8.18 -1.39
C ILE A 201 43.16 8.92 -0.21
N LEU A 202 42.49 8.95 0.93
CA LEU A 202 43.02 9.59 2.16
C LEU A 202 44.28 8.90 2.64
N ARG A 203 44.27 7.58 2.69
CA ARG A 203 45.46 6.77 3.06
C ARG A 203 46.64 7.01 2.13
N SER A 204 46.42 7.03 0.83
CA SER A 204 47.45 7.30 -0.16
C SER A 204 48.08 8.69 0.01
N ARG A 205 47.30 9.70 0.47
CA ARG A 205 47.76 11.07 0.67
C ARG A 205 48.47 11.33 2.00
N SER A 206 48.05 10.61 3.06
CA SER A 206 48.50 10.91 4.44
C SER A 206 49.32 9.78 5.09
N GLY A 207 49.39 8.60 4.46
CA GLY A 207 50.04 7.43 5.07
C GLY A 207 49.29 6.87 6.28
N SER A 208 48.05 7.32 6.54
CA SER A 208 47.25 6.93 7.71
C SER A 208 46.70 5.51 7.60
N SER A 209 46.30 4.92 8.73
CA SER A 209 45.55 3.66 8.78
C SER A 209 44.16 3.82 8.18
N SER A 210 43.47 2.69 7.96
CA SER A 210 42.05 2.71 7.51
C SER A 210 41.13 3.39 8.50
N ASP A 211 41.33 3.14 9.79
CA ASP A 211 40.48 3.68 10.86
C ASP A 211 40.67 5.20 10.99
N GLU A 212 41.92 5.67 10.94
CA GLU A 212 42.24 7.12 10.95
C GLU A 212 41.62 7.85 9.74
N ALA A 213 41.70 7.23 8.56
CA ALA A 213 41.11 7.78 7.34
C ALA A 213 39.57 7.82 7.40
N PHE A 214 38.97 6.75 7.93
CA PHE A 214 37.52 6.71 8.18
C PHE A 214 37.09 7.77 9.18
N ASP A 215 37.80 7.91 10.31
CA ASP A 215 37.50 8.94 11.31
C ASP A 215 37.64 10.36 10.76
N LYS A 216 38.59 10.57 9.88
CA LYS A 216 38.74 11.87 9.18
C LYS A 216 37.52 12.15 8.29
N LEU A 217 37.08 11.15 7.53
CA LEU A 217 35.89 11.25 6.68
C LEU A 217 34.63 11.51 7.50
N ARG A 218 34.50 10.83 8.66
CA ARG A 218 33.39 11.00 9.61
C ARG A 218 33.36 12.43 10.18
N ARG A 219 34.50 12.97 10.59
CA ARG A 219 34.60 14.37 11.07
C ARG A 219 34.19 15.37 10.00
N MET A 220 34.59 15.18 8.75
CA MET A 220 34.16 16.03 7.64
C MET A 220 32.65 15.96 7.44
N SER A 221 32.07 14.75 7.48
CA SER A 221 30.64 14.54 7.39
C SER A 221 29.85 15.25 8.50
N GLN A 222 30.37 15.21 9.74
CA GLN A 222 29.75 15.88 10.89
C GLN A 222 29.88 17.40 10.81
N ALA A 223 31.05 17.91 10.40
CA ALA A 223 31.29 19.35 10.27
C ALA A 223 30.38 19.99 9.21
N ASP A 224 30.18 19.30 8.07
CA ASP A 224 29.34 19.77 6.97
C ASP A 224 27.85 19.46 7.16
N ASN A 225 27.49 18.65 8.16
CA ASN A 225 26.14 18.08 8.37
C ASN A 225 25.61 17.36 7.10
N VAL A 226 26.47 16.58 6.44
CA VAL A 226 26.18 15.88 5.20
C VAL A 226 26.46 14.39 5.36
N LYS A 227 25.65 13.52 4.73
CA LYS A 227 25.84 12.06 4.79
C LYS A 227 27.26 11.66 4.37
N LEU A 228 27.84 10.71 5.10
CA LEU A 228 29.22 10.24 4.90
C LEU A 228 29.50 9.84 3.44
N ALA A 229 28.58 9.12 2.80
CA ALA A 229 28.73 8.72 1.39
C ALA A 229 28.80 9.92 0.42
N VAL A 230 28.12 11.02 0.73
CA VAL A 230 28.15 12.24 -0.10
C VAL A 230 29.50 12.94 0.02
N VAL A 231 30.05 13.03 1.23
CA VAL A 231 31.39 13.57 1.46
C VAL A 231 32.45 12.71 0.77
N ALA A 232 32.32 11.40 0.89
CA ALA A 232 33.18 10.44 0.20
C ALA A 232 33.13 10.61 -1.31
N GLY A 233 31.95 10.73 -1.90
CA GLY A 233 31.77 10.99 -3.33
C GLY A 233 32.43 12.27 -3.81
N ARG A 234 32.24 13.37 -3.07
CA ARG A 234 32.93 14.66 -3.38
C ARG A 234 34.43 14.51 -3.41
N LEU A 235 35.04 13.79 -2.46
CA LEU A 235 36.47 13.54 -2.39
C LEU A 235 36.98 12.72 -3.59
N VAL A 236 36.25 11.67 -3.96
CA VAL A 236 36.54 10.82 -5.11
C VAL A 236 36.50 11.67 -6.40
N ASP A 237 35.40 12.41 -6.62
CA ASP A 237 35.16 13.22 -7.79
C ASP A 237 36.24 14.32 -7.94
N GLU A 238 36.63 14.96 -6.84
CA GLU A 238 37.69 15.96 -6.84
C GLU A 238 39.02 15.34 -7.23
N THR A 239 39.31 14.14 -6.72
CA THR A 239 40.55 13.44 -7.03
C THR A 239 40.61 13.06 -8.51
N VAL A 240 39.54 12.56 -9.07
CA VAL A 240 39.44 12.23 -10.49
C VAL A 240 39.60 13.47 -11.36
N ARG A 241 38.96 14.59 -10.99
CA ARG A 241 39.11 15.87 -11.72
C ARG A 241 40.54 16.36 -11.72
N ARG A 242 41.23 16.32 -10.57
CA ARG A 242 42.64 16.73 -10.46
C ARG A 242 43.58 15.82 -11.28
N ALA A 243 43.32 14.53 -11.29
CA ALA A 243 44.10 13.58 -12.10
C ALA A 243 43.93 13.86 -13.61
N LYS A 244 42.69 14.06 -14.07
CA LYS A 244 42.43 14.41 -15.47
C LYS A 244 43.06 15.74 -15.90
N ALA A 245 43.09 16.74 -15.00
CA ALA A 245 43.74 18.04 -15.31
C ALA A 245 45.25 17.91 -15.47
N ARG A 246 45.91 16.95 -14.81
CA ARG A 246 47.35 16.70 -14.95
C ARG A 246 47.75 15.92 -16.22
N HIS A 247 46.80 15.23 -16.84
CA HIS A 247 46.99 14.40 -18.04
C HIS A 247 46.44 15.06 -19.31
N ARG A 248 46.05 16.33 -19.26
CA ARG A 248 45.75 17.09 -20.48
C ARG A 248 47.10 17.60 -21.08
N PRO A 249 47.39 17.21 -22.33
CA PRO A 249 48.61 17.66 -23.02
C PRO A 249 48.63 19.17 -23.23
#